data_6c415c65de35cd993f50be7399941e55
#
_entry.id   6c415c65de35cd993f50be7399941e55
#
_cell.length_a   1.000
_cell.length_b   1.000
_cell.length_c   1.000
_cell.angle_alpha   90.00
_cell.angle_beta   90.00
_cell.angle_gamma   90.00
#
_symmetry.space_group_name_H-M   'P 1'
#
loop_
_entity.id
_entity.type
_entity.pdbx_description
1 polymer ?
#
loop_
_entity_poly.entity_id
_entity_poly.type
_entity_poly.pdbx_seq_one_letter_code
_entity_poly.pdbx_strand_id
1 'polypeptide(L)'
;VTWKEITHNIFLSKEMGCKNAIITNAAGGISEKLNVGDLMIIEDHINLMGGNPLIGPLKHKDIQRFVDQTEIYCRKLQATALEISRDNGFEIKKGVYLGLTGPAFETPAEIRMLRTIGADAVGMSTIPEAMMANAFGMKIIAISCISNMAAGISPNPLSHEEVSVNT
;
A
#
# COMPACT_ATOMS: atom_id res chain seq x y z
N VAL A 1 2.87 -3.77 17.99
CA VAL A 1 3.82 -4.07 16.89
C VAL A 1 4.66 -2.84 16.63
N THR A 2 5.97 -2.96 16.57
CA THR A 2 6.91 -1.87 16.30
C THR A 2 7.21 -1.74 14.82
N TRP A 3 7.65 -0.55 14.39
CA TRP A 3 8.12 -0.34 13.00
C TRP A 3 9.21 -1.33 12.57
N LYS A 4 10.08 -1.71 13.52
CA LYS A 4 11.14 -2.69 13.29
C LYS A 4 10.58 -4.09 12.99
N GLU A 5 9.54 -4.51 13.68
CA GLU A 5 8.88 -5.80 13.44
C GLU A 5 8.16 -5.81 12.09
N ILE A 6 7.43 -4.73 11.76
CA ILE A 6 6.72 -4.58 10.49
C ILE A 6 7.70 -4.65 9.30
N THR A 7 8.84 -3.98 9.39
CA THR A 7 9.80 -3.88 8.28
C THR A 7 10.87 -4.98 8.28
N HIS A 8 10.78 -5.97 9.19
CA HIS A 8 11.79 -7.00 9.33
C HIS A 8 12.03 -7.81 8.05
N ASN A 9 10.96 -8.17 7.33
CA ASN A 9 11.07 -8.92 6.09
C ASN A 9 11.78 -8.13 4.97
N ILE A 10 11.58 -6.82 4.93
CA ILE A 10 12.32 -5.95 3.98
C ILE A 10 13.81 -5.94 4.32
N PHE A 11 14.13 -5.88 5.61
CA PHE A 11 15.52 -5.96 6.07
C PHE A 11 16.18 -7.28 5.66
N LEU A 12 15.52 -8.41 5.91
CA LEU A 12 16.01 -9.72 5.48
C LEU A 12 16.18 -9.83 3.97
N SER A 13 15.22 -9.33 3.21
CA SER A 13 15.30 -9.32 1.74
C SER A 13 16.50 -8.52 1.25
N LYS A 14 16.80 -7.38 1.88
CA LYS A 14 17.99 -6.60 1.58
C LYS A 14 19.27 -7.37 1.87
N GLU A 15 19.39 -8.02 3.03
CA GLU A 15 20.55 -8.84 3.41
C GLU A 15 20.74 -10.03 2.45
N MET A 16 19.66 -10.57 1.90
CA MET A 16 19.69 -11.62 0.87
C MET A 16 20.05 -11.10 -0.52
N GLY A 17 20.26 -9.79 -0.68
CA GLY A 17 20.67 -9.19 -1.94
C GLY A 17 19.51 -8.84 -2.89
N CYS A 18 18.25 -8.87 -2.43
CA CYS A 18 17.11 -8.48 -3.25
C CYS A 18 17.21 -6.99 -3.65
N LYS A 19 16.97 -6.73 -4.93
CA LYS A 19 17.00 -5.39 -5.51
C LYS A 19 15.61 -4.83 -5.83
N ASN A 20 14.62 -5.70 -5.85
CA ASN A 20 13.23 -5.35 -6.14
C ASN A 20 12.33 -5.90 -5.04
N ALA A 21 11.23 -5.22 -4.76
CA ALA A 21 10.17 -5.68 -3.87
C ALA A 21 8.81 -5.61 -4.58
N ILE A 22 8.06 -6.70 -4.48
CA ILE A 22 6.65 -6.74 -4.84
C ILE A 22 5.89 -6.82 -3.52
N ILE A 23 5.06 -5.83 -3.22
CA ILE A 23 4.28 -5.76 -1.99
C ILE A 23 2.81 -5.88 -2.38
N THR A 24 2.09 -6.79 -1.73
CA THR A 24 0.65 -6.96 -1.95
C THR A 24 -0.12 -6.79 -0.65
N ASN A 25 -1.34 -6.30 -0.76
CA ASN A 25 -2.23 -6.14 0.40
C ASN A 25 -3.70 -6.31 0.00
N ALA A 26 -4.55 -6.47 1.00
CA ALA A 26 -5.99 -6.24 0.90
C ALA A 26 -6.27 -4.78 1.28
N ALA A 27 -7.20 -4.12 0.58
CA ALA A 27 -7.56 -2.73 0.82
C ALA A 27 -9.06 -2.48 0.65
N GLY A 28 -9.60 -1.52 1.39
CA GLY A 28 -10.94 -1.00 1.19
C GLY A 28 -10.97 0.04 0.07
N GLY A 29 -11.84 -0.14 -0.92
CA GLY A 29 -12.01 0.80 -2.03
C GLY A 29 -12.73 2.07 -1.57
N ILE A 30 -12.14 3.25 -1.84
CA ILE A 30 -12.73 4.58 -1.59
C ILE A 30 -13.26 5.19 -2.88
N SER A 31 -12.52 5.02 -3.97
CA SER A 31 -12.85 5.58 -5.29
C SER A 31 -14.02 4.82 -5.93
N GLU A 32 -14.94 5.57 -6.56
CA GLU A 32 -16.05 5.01 -7.33
C GLU A 32 -15.60 4.25 -8.60
N LYS A 33 -14.33 4.38 -8.96
CA LYS A 33 -13.73 3.65 -10.09
C LYS A 33 -13.31 2.23 -9.71
N LEU A 34 -13.31 1.90 -8.42
CA LEU A 34 -12.91 0.61 -7.88
C LEU A 34 -14.13 -0.24 -7.52
N ASN A 35 -14.02 -1.55 -7.72
CA ASN A 35 -14.98 -2.55 -7.30
C ASN A 35 -14.28 -3.63 -6.48
N VAL A 36 -15.05 -4.35 -5.67
CA VAL A 36 -14.56 -5.54 -4.97
C VAL A 36 -14.04 -6.55 -5.99
N GLY A 37 -12.85 -7.09 -5.73
CA GLY A 37 -12.12 -7.98 -6.64
C GLY A 37 -11.18 -7.30 -7.62
N ASP A 38 -11.22 -5.97 -7.73
CA ASP A 38 -10.26 -5.24 -8.58
C ASP A 38 -8.83 -5.33 -8.01
N LEU A 39 -7.87 -5.40 -8.92
CA LEU A 39 -6.46 -5.15 -8.60
C LEU A 39 -6.12 -3.68 -8.88
N MET A 40 -5.45 -3.03 -7.93
CA MET A 40 -5.01 -1.64 -8.04
C MET A 40 -3.51 -1.54 -7.83
N ILE A 41 -2.76 -1.12 -8.84
CA ILE A 41 -1.36 -0.70 -8.68
C ILE A 41 -1.35 0.57 -7.82
N ILE A 42 -0.58 0.54 -6.75
CA ILE A 42 -0.32 1.72 -5.93
C ILE A 42 0.68 2.60 -6.67
N GLU A 43 0.23 3.74 -7.19
CA GLU A 43 1.11 4.69 -7.86
C GLU A 43 1.73 5.72 -6.91
N ASP A 44 1.05 5.99 -5.80
CA ASP A 44 1.51 6.86 -4.72
C ASP A 44 0.78 6.52 -3.41
N HIS A 45 1.21 7.09 -2.29
CA HIS A 45 0.55 6.87 -1.02
C HIS A 45 0.39 8.12 -0.16
N ILE A 46 -0.58 8.08 0.75
CA ILE A 46 -0.76 9.05 1.84
C ILE A 46 -0.54 8.32 3.17
N ASN A 47 0.44 8.75 3.94
CA ASN A 47 0.76 8.15 5.24
C ASN A 47 0.08 8.89 6.39
N LEU A 48 -1.00 8.32 6.93
CA LEU A 48 -1.67 8.76 8.16
C LEU A 48 -1.50 7.75 9.32
N MET A 49 -0.44 6.93 9.29
CA MET A 49 -0.17 5.90 10.32
C MET A 49 0.45 6.47 11.60
N GLY A 50 0.54 7.79 11.75
CA GLY A 50 1.08 8.42 12.96
C GLY A 50 2.60 8.34 13.12
N GLY A 51 3.31 7.86 12.10
CA GLY A 51 4.77 7.75 12.10
C GLY A 51 5.31 7.04 10.85
N ASN A 52 6.61 6.72 10.88
CA ASN A 52 7.23 5.94 9.82
C ASN A 52 8.49 5.20 10.34
N PRO A 53 8.95 4.16 9.64
CA PRO A 53 10.07 3.33 10.10
C PRO A 53 11.43 4.02 10.07
N LEU A 54 11.55 5.18 9.45
CA LEU A 54 12.81 5.94 9.35
C LEU A 54 13.02 6.92 10.52
N ILE A 55 12.03 7.03 11.45
CA ILE A 55 12.15 7.84 12.66
C ILE A 55 13.05 7.14 13.67
N GLY A 56 13.97 7.90 14.27
CA GLY A 56 14.89 7.40 15.28
C GLY A 56 16.25 6.95 14.75
N PRO A 57 17.04 6.23 15.55
CA PRO A 57 18.38 5.79 15.16
C PRO A 57 18.29 4.61 14.18
N LEU A 58 18.69 4.83 12.95
CA LEU A 58 18.84 3.79 11.95
C LEU A 58 20.24 3.17 12.07
N LYS A 59 20.32 1.87 12.38
CA LYS A 59 21.57 1.16 12.68
C LYS A 59 22.16 0.43 11.47
N HIS A 60 21.69 0.69 10.26
CA HIS A 60 22.20 0.03 9.07
C HIS A 60 22.95 1.01 8.17
N LYS A 61 24.16 0.64 7.75
CA LYS A 61 25.07 1.52 6.97
C LYS A 61 24.53 1.95 5.61
N ASP A 62 23.64 1.13 5.01
CA ASP A 62 23.10 1.36 3.68
C ASP A 62 21.78 2.14 3.69
N ILE A 63 21.25 2.51 4.87
CA ILE A 63 20.02 3.30 4.97
C ILE A 63 20.36 4.79 4.86
N GLN A 64 19.75 5.45 3.89
CA GLN A 64 19.75 6.92 3.81
C GLN A 64 18.77 7.49 4.84
N ARG A 65 19.18 8.53 5.55
CA ARG A 65 18.34 9.15 6.59
C ARG A 65 17.21 10.00 5.99
N PHE A 66 17.53 10.74 4.94
CA PHE A 66 16.57 11.59 4.23
C PHE A 66 16.40 11.02 2.82
N VAL A 67 15.30 10.30 2.62
CA VAL A 67 15.03 9.55 1.39
C VAL A 67 14.03 10.31 0.56
N ASP A 68 14.37 10.55 -0.71
CA ASP A 68 13.41 11.05 -1.67
C ASP A 68 12.33 9.99 -1.94
N GLN A 69 11.06 10.38 -1.85
CA GLN A 69 9.92 9.52 -2.08
C GLN A 69 9.10 9.90 -3.32
N THR A 70 9.61 10.84 -4.12
CA THR A 70 8.92 11.30 -5.34
C THR A 70 8.59 10.16 -6.32
N GLU A 71 9.42 9.11 -6.35
CA GLU A 71 9.21 7.91 -7.15
C GLU A 71 9.42 6.64 -6.30
N ILE A 72 8.78 6.59 -5.13
CA ILE A 72 8.88 5.43 -4.24
C ILE A 72 8.37 4.14 -4.91
N TYR A 73 7.32 4.24 -5.72
CA TYR A 73 6.82 3.13 -6.55
C TYR A 73 7.36 3.26 -7.97
N CYS A 74 8.19 2.30 -8.38
CA CYS A 74 8.94 2.32 -9.63
C CYS A 74 8.03 2.34 -10.86
N ARG A 75 8.02 3.44 -11.61
CA ARG A 75 7.19 3.63 -12.82
C ARG A 75 7.44 2.55 -13.88
N LYS A 76 8.68 2.08 -14.02
CA LYS A 76 9.01 1.01 -14.97
C LYS A 76 8.31 -0.31 -14.60
N LEU A 77 8.31 -0.69 -13.31
CA LEU A 77 7.62 -1.89 -12.83
C LEU A 77 6.10 -1.75 -12.98
N GLN A 78 5.55 -0.56 -12.70
CA GLN A 78 4.13 -0.29 -12.95
C GLN A 78 3.76 -0.44 -14.43
N ALA A 79 4.58 0.11 -15.35
CA ALA A 79 4.35 -0.02 -16.80
C ALA A 79 4.38 -1.49 -17.24
N THR A 80 5.36 -2.26 -16.76
CA THR A 80 5.44 -3.70 -17.01
C THR A 80 4.20 -4.45 -16.50
N ALA A 81 3.70 -4.15 -15.31
CA ALA A 81 2.50 -4.78 -14.78
C ALA A 81 1.25 -4.46 -15.62
N LEU A 82 1.12 -3.22 -16.11
CA LEU A 82 0.04 -2.82 -17.03
C LEU A 82 0.14 -3.52 -18.40
N GLU A 83 1.33 -3.75 -18.92
CA GLU A 83 1.53 -4.53 -20.15
C GLU A 83 1.11 -5.98 -19.94
N ILE A 84 1.59 -6.61 -18.87
CA ILE A 84 1.23 -8.00 -18.51
C ILE A 84 -0.28 -8.14 -18.34
N SER A 85 -0.96 -7.20 -17.69
CA SER A 85 -2.41 -7.27 -17.49
C SER A 85 -3.16 -7.24 -18.83
N ARG A 86 -2.77 -6.37 -19.75
CA ARG A 86 -3.36 -6.28 -21.10
C ARG A 86 -3.12 -7.54 -21.91
N ASP A 87 -1.90 -8.09 -21.89
CA ASP A 87 -1.53 -9.29 -22.64
C ASP A 87 -2.27 -10.53 -22.13
N ASN A 88 -2.66 -10.54 -20.85
CA ASN A 88 -3.41 -11.62 -20.23
C ASN A 88 -4.94 -11.38 -20.14
N GLY A 89 -5.44 -10.28 -20.69
CA GLY A 89 -6.86 -10.01 -20.83
C GLY A 89 -7.58 -9.64 -19.52
N PHE A 90 -6.86 -9.09 -18.53
CA PHE A 90 -7.48 -8.55 -17.33
C PHE A 90 -7.11 -7.07 -17.11
N GLU A 91 -8.02 -6.35 -16.49
CA GLU A 91 -7.79 -4.94 -16.16
C GLU A 91 -7.11 -4.82 -14.79
N ILE A 92 -6.08 -4.00 -14.71
CA ILE A 92 -5.51 -3.55 -13.44
C ILE A 92 -5.60 -2.03 -13.37
N LYS A 93 -6.13 -1.51 -12.29
CA LYS A 93 -6.33 -0.07 -12.08
C LYS A 93 -5.11 0.56 -11.42
N LYS A 94 -5.06 1.88 -11.35
CA LYS A 94 -4.04 2.64 -10.62
C LYS A 94 -4.71 3.57 -9.65
N GLY A 95 -4.04 3.83 -8.52
CA GLY A 95 -4.57 4.76 -7.54
C GLY A 95 -3.63 5.04 -6.38
N VAL A 96 -4.06 5.97 -5.54
CA VAL A 96 -3.37 6.39 -4.33
C VAL A 96 -3.86 5.56 -3.14
N TYR A 97 -2.92 4.88 -2.49
CA TYR A 97 -3.18 4.11 -1.27
C TYR A 97 -3.00 4.96 -0.03
N LEU A 98 -3.96 4.94 0.89
CA LEU A 98 -3.84 5.62 2.18
C LEU A 98 -3.66 4.61 3.30
N GLY A 99 -2.62 4.82 4.12
CA GLY A 99 -2.32 3.98 5.27
C GLY A 99 -2.81 4.58 6.58
N LEU A 100 -3.55 3.79 7.35
CA LEU A 100 -3.96 4.05 8.72
C LEU A 100 -3.41 2.97 9.66
N THR A 101 -3.43 3.23 10.96
CA THR A 101 -2.88 2.30 11.97
C THR A 101 -3.84 1.14 12.27
N GLY A 102 -5.13 1.35 12.19
CA GLY A 102 -6.13 0.40 12.71
C GLY A 102 -6.05 0.25 14.24
N PRO A 103 -6.57 -0.84 14.83
CA PRO A 103 -7.24 -1.99 14.17
C PRO A 103 -8.73 -1.75 13.84
N ALA A 104 -9.31 -0.61 14.23
CA ALA A 104 -10.67 -0.27 13.87
C ALA A 104 -10.77 0.13 12.40
N PHE A 105 -11.86 -0.25 11.73
CA PHE A 105 -12.22 0.30 10.45
C PHE A 105 -12.65 1.77 10.60
N GLU A 106 -12.55 2.50 9.51
CA GLU A 106 -12.89 3.90 9.42
C GLU A 106 -14.40 4.13 9.55
N THR A 107 -14.76 5.30 10.03
CA THR A 107 -16.15 5.78 9.98
C THR A 107 -16.48 6.32 8.58
N PRO A 108 -17.78 6.41 8.20
CA PRO A 108 -18.17 7.04 6.94
C PRO A 108 -17.71 8.50 6.79
N ALA A 109 -17.55 9.22 7.90
CA ALA A 109 -17.05 10.59 7.88
C ALA A 109 -15.55 10.66 7.56
N GLU A 110 -14.76 9.74 8.14
CA GLU A 110 -13.35 9.57 7.82
C GLU A 110 -13.17 9.20 6.35
N ILE A 111 -13.94 8.25 5.82
CA ILE A 111 -13.86 7.87 4.39
C ILE A 111 -14.15 9.06 3.47
N ARG A 112 -15.13 9.91 3.77
CA ARG A 112 -15.37 11.13 2.98
C ARG A 112 -14.18 12.09 3.05
N MET A 113 -13.55 12.25 4.21
CA MET A 113 -12.33 13.04 4.37
C MET A 113 -11.19 12.45 3.54
N LEU A 114 -10.93 11.14 3.65
CA LEU A 114 -9.86 10.45 2.92
C LEU A 114 -10.03 10.58 1.40
N ARG A 115 -11.26 10.45 0.89
CA ARG A 115 -11.57 10.70 -0.52
C ARG A 115 -11.24 12.15 -0.92
N THR A 116 -11.59 13.12 -0.09
CA THR A 116 -11.36 14.54 -0.36
C THR A 116 -9.87 14.88 -0.47
N ILE A 117 -9.02 14.21 0.31
CA ILE A 117 -7.56 14.40 0.24
C ILE A 117 -6.88 13.55 -0.84
N GLY A 118 -7.65 12.81 -1.66
CA GLY A 118 -7.16 12.13 -2.84
C GLY A 118 -6.85 10.65 -2.71
N ALA A 119 -7.33 9.98 -1.65
CA ALA A 119 -7.17 8.53 -1.51
C ALA A 119 -8.16 7.77 -2.40
N ASP A 120 -7.67 6.74 -3.11
CA ASP A 120 -8.49 5.80 -3.89
C ASP A 120 -8.78 4.51 -3.11
N ALA A 121 -7.87 4.08 -2.25
CA ALA A 121 -8.03 2.92 -1.38
C ALA A 121 -7.39 3.15 -0.01
N VAL A 122 -7.85 2.41 1.00
CA VAL A 122 -7.38 2.52 2.39
C VAL A 122 -7.01 1.15 2.96
N GLY A 123 -5.97 1.12 3.78
CA GLY A 123 -5.59 -0.08 4.52
C GLY A 123 -4.61 0.22 5.66
N MET A 124 -4.08 -0.85 6.28
CA MET A 124 -3.32 -0.76 7.53
C MET A 124 -1.89 -1.31 7.42
N SER A 125 -1.31 -1.34 6.20
CA SER A 125 -0.03 -1.99 5.91
C SER A 125 0.76 -1.23 4.83
N THR A 126 1.74 -1.89 4.23
CA THR A 126 2.39 -1.53 2.95
C THR A 126 3.31 -0.31 3.00
N ILE A 127 2.83 0.82 3.50
CA ILE A 127 3.60 2.08 3.51
C ILE A 127 4.93 1.94 4.28
N PRO A 128 4.96 1.36 5.49
CA PRO A 128 6.22 1.19 6.22
C PRO A 128 7.22 0.30 5.46
N GLU A 129 6.75 -0.78 4.85
CA GLU A 129 7.58 -1.68 4.05
C GLU A 129 8.12 -0.98 2.80
N ALA A 130 7.26 -0.23 2.10
CA ALA A 130 7.66 0.54 0.93
C ALA A 130 8.70 1.60 1.28
N MET A 131 8.48 2.36 2.37
CA MET A 131 9.43 3.37 2.84
C MET A 131 10.79 2.77 3.21
N MET A 132 10.80 1.62 3.90
CA MET A 132 12.04 0.93 4.26
C MET A 132 12.75 0.36 3.03
N ALA A 133 12.01 -0.26 2.10
CA ALA A 133 12.57 -0.77 0.85
C ALA A 133 13.20 0.35 -0.01
N ASN A 134 12.53 1.50 -0.08
CA ASN A 134 13.05 2.69 -0.75
C ASN A 134 14.34 3.21 -0.08
N ALA A 135 14.38 3.25 1.25
CA ALA A 135 15.57 3.65 2.00
C ALA A 135 16.77 2.71 1.76
N PHE A 136 16.53 1.45 1.42
CA PHE A 136 17.53 0.48 0.97
C PHE A 136 17.86 0.55 -0.53
N GLY A 137 17.24 1.46 -1.27
CA GLY A 137 17.43 1.61 -2.72
C GLY A 137 16.83 0.48 -3.55
N MET A 138 15.85 -0.25 -3.02
CA MET A 138 15.12 -1.27 -3.77
C MET A 138 14.09 -0.62 -4.69
N LYS A 139 13.83 -1.23 -5.85
CA LYS A 139 12.72 -0.84 -6.73
C LYS A 139 11.45 -1.53 -6.24
N ILE A 140 10.36 -0.77 -6.12
CA ILE A 140 9.13 -1.24 -5.50
C ILE A 140 7.99 -1.17 -6.51
N ILE A 141 7.18 -2.22 -6.54
CA ILE A 141 5.80 -2.18 -7.03
C ILE A 141 4.89 -2.68 -5.90
N ALA A 142 3.78 -2.00 -5.69
CA ALA A 142 2.77 -2.43 -4.73
C ALA A 142 1.41 -2.55 -5.42
N ILE A 143 0.67 -3.59 -5.05
CA ILE A 143 -0.64 -3.91 -5.64
C ILE A 143 -1.61 -4.21 -4.50
N SER A 144 -2.74 -3.50 -4.50
CA SER A 144 -3.87 -3.77 -3.62
C SER A 144 -4.89 -4.67 -4.31
N CYS A 145 -5.36 -5.70 -3.63
CA CYS A 145 -6.63 -6.35 -3.94
C CYS A 145 -7.74 -5.59 -3.20
N ILE A 146 -8.74 -5.11 -3.91
CA ILE A 146 -9.88 -4.42 -3.30
C ILE A 146 -10.81 -5.47 -2.72
N SER A 147 -10.69 -5.73 -1.43
CA SER A 147 -11.40 -6.80 -0.74
C SER A 147 -12.83 -6.43 -0.34
N ASN A 148 -13.08 -5.14 -0.15
CA ASN A 148 -14.36 -4.56 0.23
C ASN A 148 -14.42 -3.10 -0.21
N MET A 149 -15.60 -2.51 -0.27
CA MET A 149 -15.72 -1.05 -0.34
C MET A 149 -15.66 -0.48 1.08
N ALA A 150 -15.03 0.70 1.20
CA ALA A 150 -14.83 1.35 2.50
C ALA A 150 -16.16 1.80 3.15
N ALA A 151 -16.13 2.11 4.44
CA ALA A 151 -17.31 2.43 5.24
C ALA A 151 -18.19 3.54 4.63
N GLY A 152 -19.50 3.30 4.55
CA GLY A 152 -20.48 4.25 4.02
C GLY A 152 -20.51 4.36 2.49
N ILE A 153 -19.74 3.55 1.76
CA ILE A 153 -19.84 3.40 0.30
C ILE A 153 -20.78 2.24 -0.01
N SER A 154 -20.57 1.07 0.61
CA SER A 154 -21.53 -0.03 0.60
C SER A 154 -22.57 0.13 1.72
N PRO A 155 -23.83 -0.28 1.52
CA PRO A 155 -24.84 -0.28 2.58
C PRO A 155 -24.58 -1.34 3.67
N ASN A 156 -23.72 -2.32 3.41
CA ASN A 156 -23.43 -3.41 4.32
C ASN A 156 -22.38 -3.02 5.36
N PRO A 157 -22.49 -3.51 6.61
CA PRO A 157 -21.41 -3.38 7.61
C PRO A 157 -20.12 -4.09 7.12
N LEU A 158 -18.98 -3.48 7.41
CA LEU A 158 -17.68 -4.08 7.14
C LEU A 158 -17.41 -5.25 8.09
N SER A 159 -16.86 -6.35 7.57
CA SER A 159 -16.39 -7.47 8.36
C SER A 159 -15.03 -7.97 7.90
N HIS A 160 -14.25 -8.55 8.81
CA HIS A 160 -12.97 -9.18 8.46
C HIS A 160 -13.20 -10.47 7.63
N GLU A 161 -14.36 -11.09 7.75
CA GLU A 161 -14.74 -12.26 6.93
C GLU A 161 -14.87 -11.88 5.45
N GLU A 162 -15.49 -10.73 5.14
CA GLU A 162 -15.60 -10.21 3.77
C GLU A 162 -14.21 -10.01 3.14
N VAL A 163 -13.26 -9.45 3.90
CA VAL A 163 -11.87 -9.30 3.46
C VAL A 163 -11.26 -10.65 3.12
N SER A 164 -11.43 -11.66 3.96
CA SER A 164 -10.83 -12.98 3.79
C SER A 164 -11.42 -13.80 2.62
N VAL A 165 -12.67 -13.55 2.27
CA VAL A 165 -13.36 -14.27 1.15
C VAL A 165 -12.94 -13.69 -0.21
N ASN A 166 -12.63 -12.39 -0.26
CA ASN A 166 -12.37 -11.67 -1.50
C ASN A 166 -10.87 -11.49 -1.81
N THR A 167 -9.98 -12.05 -0.99
CA THR A 167 -8.51 -12.05 -1.18
C THR A 167 -7.94 -13.44 -1.29
#